data_64078cdc3ea45ef0699cf973e4833f30
#
_entry.id   64078cdc3ea45ef0699cf973e4833f30
#
_cell.length_a   1.000
_cell.length_b   1.000
_cell.length_c   1.000
_cell.angle_alpha   90.00
_cell.angle_beta   90.00
_cell.angle_gamma   90.00
#
_symmetry.space_group_name_H-M   'P 1'
#
loop_
_entity.id
_entity.type
_entity.pdbx_description
1 polymer ?
#
loop_
_entity_poly.entity_id
_entity_poly.type
_entity_poly.pdbx_seq_one_letter_code
_entity_poly.pdbx_strand_id
1 'polypeptide(L)'
;MAQFTSDGLTLAYDEFGPSDARKAMVLVHGFSSNRYENWKRMGWYDAIAGKGLRGFALDCRGHGESAKPHEPEKYDRQAMARDVFALMDHAGVERAHLLGFSMGAHIALAAAMADGRRIDHLVVAGVGGRLFEPSRDPEGMAKAMEAASPDEIADPMMKSFRHFADEQKEDRLALAACSRGPREPITKDALMAIRRPALVIAGARDQLAGPPQGLADAIPGAKAVTIPGCDHFSMIAHGLFKANVFDFFDGWLE
;
A
#
# COMPACT_ATOMS: atom_id res chain seq x y z
N MET A 1 18.35 -7.57 3.48
CA MET A 1 17.92 -6.34 2.77
C MET A 1 18.59 -6.29 1.41
N ALA A 2 17.83 -6.12 0.36
CA ALA A 2 18.31 -5.92 -1.00
C ALA A 2 17.89 -4.53 -1.49
N GLN A 3 18.50 -4.07 -2.57
CA GLN A 3 18.23 -2.75 -3.16
C GLN A 3 18.14 -2.85 -4.68
N PHE A 4 17.37 -1.95 -5.28
CA PHE A 4 17.27 -1.76 -6.72
C PHE A 4 17.18 -0.27 -7.05
N THR A 5 17.31 0.07 -8.32
CA THR A 5 17.20 1.46 -8.77
C THR A 5 15.91 1.67 -9.55
N SER A 6 15.17 2.72 -9.21
CA SER A 6 14.00 3.18 -9.95
C SER A 6 14.02 4.70 -10.03
N ASP A 7 13.86 5.27 -11.22
CA ASP A 7 13.81 6.72 -11.45
C ASP A 7 14.98 7.49 -10.81
N GLY A 8 16.19 6.87 -10.85
CA GLY A 8 17.40 7.41 -10.23
C GLY A 8 17.47 7.32 -8.70
N LEU A 9 16.47 6.71 -8.06
CA LEU A 9 16.45 6.49 -6.62
C LEU A 9 16.85 5.06 -6.28
N THR A 10 17.62 4.88 -5.21
CA THR A 10 17.89 3.57 -4.61
C THR A 10 16.76 3.20 -3.65
N LEU A 11 16.05 2.13 -3.93
CA LEU A 11 14.93 1.65 -3.14
C LEU A 11 15.26 0.30 -2.50
N ALA A 12 14.82 0.11 -1.26
CA ALA A 12 15.06 -1.09 -0.47
C ALA A 12 13.87 -2.05 -0.54
N TYR A 13 14.15 -3.35 -0.51
CA TYR A 13 13.13 -4.38 -0.41
C TYR A 13 13.63 -5.60 0.35
N ASP A 14 12.70 -6.42 0.81
CA ASP A 14 12.98 -7.77 1.26
C ASP A 14 12.39 -8.78 0.26
N GLU A 15 13.15 -9.84 0.02
CA GLU A 15 12.68 -11.04 -0.67
C GLU A 15 12.56 -12.18 0.34
N PHE A 16 11.49 -12.97 0.24
CA PHE A 16 11.21 -14.09 1.14
C PHE A 16 10.39 -15.17 0.46
N GLY A 17 10.29 -16.33 1.10
CA GLY A 17 9.65 -17.52 0.53
C GLY A 17 10.55 -18.29 -0.45
N PRO A 18 10.04 -19.34 -1.12
CA PRO A 18 10.81 -20.15 -2.04
C PRO A 18 11.25 -19.35 -3.28
N SER A 19 12.54 -19.32 -3.57
CA SER A 19 13.08 -18.55 -4.72
C SER A 19 12.69 -19.15 -6.08
N ASP A 20 12.33 -20.43 -6.11
CA ASP A 20 11.87 -21.17 -7.29
C ASP A 20 10.35 -21.23 -7.45
N ALA A 21 9.61 -20.52 -6.58
CA ALA A 21 8.16 -20.46 -6.67
C ALA A 21 7.69 -19.85 -8.00
N ARG A 22 6.70 -20.49 -8.61
CA ARG A 22 6.12 -20.05 -9.89
C ARG A 22 5.26 -18.79 -9.79
N LYS A 23 4.74 -18.50 -8.59
CA LYS A 23 3.89 -17.34 -8.32
C LYS A 23 4.58 -16.41 -7.35
N ALA A 24 4.49 -15.13 -7.62
CA ALA A 24 5.07 -14.09 -6.78
C ALA A 24 3.99 -13.17 -6.19
N MET A 25 4.34 -12.49 -5.11
CA MET A 25 3.51 -11.49 -4.46
C MET A 25 4.34 -10.26 -4.08
N VAL A 26 3.87 -9.08 -4.47
CA VAL A 26 4.47 -7.79 -4.08
C VAL A 26 3.60 -7.10 -3.04
N LEU A 27 4.21 -6.62 -1.97
CA LEU A 27 3.59 -5.93 -0.85
C LEU A 27 4.02 -4.46 -0.81
N VAL A 28 3.05 -3.54 -0.77
CA VAL A 28 3.26 -2.09 -0.72
C VAL A 28 2.60 -1.52 0.53
N HIS A 29 3.40 -0.96 1.43
CA HIS A 29 2.97 -0.49 2.76
C HIS A 29 2.25 0.86 2.74
N GLY A 30 1.66 1.23 3.89
CA GLY A 30 0.98 2.50 4.13
C GLY A 30 1.94 3.67 4.44
N PHE A 31 1.39 4.90 4.43
CA PHE A 31 2.10 6.12 4.79
C PHE A 31 2.68 6.04 6.21
N SER A 32 3.84 6.64 6.42
CA SER A 32 4.64 6.66 7.67
C SER A 32 5.02 5.28 8.20
N SER A 33 4.87 4.22 7.42
CA SER A 33 5.26 2.85 7.73
C SER A 33 6.41 2.38 6.83
N ASN A 34 6.75 1.09 6.93
CA ASN A 34 7.77 0.46 6.10
C ASN A 34 7.46 -1.05 5.94
N ARG A 35 8.28 -1.75 5.14
CA ARG A 35 8.12 -3.18 4.87
C ARG A 35 8.17 -4.06 6.12
N TYR A 36 8.97 -3.66 7.12
CA TYR A 36 9.08 -4.40 8.37
C TYR A 36 7.81 -4.27 9.20
N GLU A 37 7.35 -3.03 9.46
CA GLU A 37 6.22 -2.74 10.33
C GLU A 37 4.89 -3.22 9.75
N ASN A 38 4.63 -2.95 8.46
CA ASN A 38 3.37 -3.39 7.85
C ASN A 38 3.32 -4.90 7.60
N TRP A 39 4.44 -5.54 7.29
CA TRP A 39 4.39 -6.89 6.74
C TRP A 39 5.15 -7.91 7.57
N LYS A 40 6.46 -7.71 7.79
CA LYS A 40 7.29 -8.70 8.47
C LYS A 40 6.85 -8.91 9.91
N ARG A 41 6.74 -7.84 10.69
CA ARG A 41 6.32 -7.87 12.10
C ARG A 41 4.90 -8.42 12.27
N MET A 42 4.04 -8.21 11.27
CA MET A 42 2.66 -8.70 11.26
C MET A 42 2.52 -10.16 10.77
N GLY A 43 3.64 -10.86 10.51
CA GLY A 43 3.64 -12.27 10.12
C GLY A 43 3.18 -12.55 8.69
N TRP A 44 3.25 -11.56 7.79
CA TRP A 44 2.89 -11.73 6.39
C TRP A 44 3.93 -12.54 5.63
N TYR A 45 5.23 -12.39 5.93
CA TYR A 45 6.30 -13.11 5.25
C TYR A 45 6.14 -14.62 5.42
N ASP A 46 5.92 -15.08 6.66
CA ASP A 46 5.73 -16.49 6.97
C ASP A 46 4.44 -17.03 6.35
N ALA A 47 3.37 -16.23 6.38
CA ALA A 47 2.09 -16.64 5.78
C ALA A 47 2.19 -16.81 4.25
N ILE A 48 2.87 -15.90 3.55
CA ILE A 48 3.09 -15.97 2.09
C ILE A 48 4.04 -17.12 1.75
N ALA A 49 5.16 -17.26 2.48
CA ALA A 49 6.09 -18.38 2.28
C ALA A 49 5.41 -19.73 2.52
N GLY A 50 4.56 -19.83 3.56
CA GLY A 50 3.76 -21.02 3.85
C GLY A 50 2.76 -21.41 2.76
N LYS A 51 2.35 -20.47 1.92
CA LYS A 51 1.54 -20.72 0.71
C LYS A 51 2.37 -21.06 -0.53
N GLY A 52 3.70 -21.18 -0.39
CA GLY A 52 4.59 -21.48 -1.50
C GLY A 52 4.75 -20.32 -2.51
N LEU A 53 4.51 -19.09 -2.08
CA LEU A 53 4.68 -17.90 -2.90
C LEU A 53 6.05 -17.25 -2.66
N ARG A 54 6.69 -16.73 -3.71
CA ARG A 54 7.86 -15.85 -3.62
C ARG A 54 7.38 -14.44 -3.32
N GLY A 55 7.75 -13.89 -2.16
CA GLY A 55 7.29 -12.60 -1.68
C GLY A 55 8.33 -11.50 -1.83
N PHE A 56 7.85 -10.29 -2.12
CA PHE A 56 8.65 -9.07 -2.15
C PHE A 56 7.93 -7.98 -1.37
N ALA A 57 8.60 -7.38 -0.41
CA ALA A 57 8.08 -6.24 0.34
C ALA A 57 8.95 -5.02 0.07
N LEU A 58 8.37 -3.99 -0.52
CA LEU A 58 9.02 -2.74 -0.90
C LEU A 58 8.96 -1.73 0.25
N ASP A 59 10.06 -1.03 0.53
CA ASP A 59 9.99 0.29 1.16
C ASP A 59 9.74 1.33 0.06
N CYS A 60 8.60 2.00 0.12
CA CYS A 60 8.30 3.09 -0.80
C CYS A 60 9.35 4.21 -0.68
N ARG A 61 9.59 4.96 -1.77
CA ARG A 61 10.40 6.17 -1.69
C ARG A 61 9.93 7.06 -0.53
N GLY A 62 10.86 7.65 0.22
CA GLY A 62 10.58 8.47 1.41
C GLY A 62 10.38 7.68 2.70
N HIS A 63 10.40 6.34 2.66
CA HIS A 63 10.09 5.49 3.81
C HIS A 63 11.17 4.43 4.05
N GLY A 64 11.24 3.93 5.27
CA GLY A 64 12.09 2.82 5.67
C GLY A 64 13.56 3.04 5.31
N GLU A 65 14.13 2.12 4.53
CA GLU A 65 15.53 2.19 4.09
C GLU A 65 15.70 2.63 2.62
N SER A 66 14.61 3.03 1.96
CA SER A 66 14.63 3.63 0.63
C SER A 66 15.11 5.09 0.64
N ALA A 67 15.53 5.59 -0.53
CA ALA A 67 15.88 6.99 -0.74
C ALA A 67 14.76 7.94 -0.26
N LYS A 68 15.15 9.05 0.34
CA LYS A 68 14.27 10.01 1.02
C LYS A 68 14.37 11.41 0.41
N PRO A 69 13.96 11.61 -0.86
CA PRO A 69 13.93 12.94 -1.44
C PRO A 69 12.97 13.85 -0.67
N HIS A 70 13.34 15.13 -0.52
CA HIS A 70 12.50 16.12 0.14
C HIS A 70 11.69 16.97 -0.86
N GLU A 71 11.78 16.65 -2.15
CA GLU A 71 11.06 17.32 -3.23
C GLU A 71 9.71 16.63 -3.46
N PRO A 72 8.56 17.34 -3.30
CA PRO A 72 7.23 16.76 -3.49
C PRO A 72 7.01 16.09 -4.86
N GLU A 73 7.65 16.62 -5.91
CA GLU A 73 7.52 16.12 -7.29
C GLU A 73 8.05 14.69 -7.44
N LYS A 74 8.92 14.23 -6.54
CA LYS A 74 9.41 12.86 -6.51
C LYS A 74 8.38 11.85 -6.02
N TYR A 75 7.26 12.31 -5.47
CA TYR A 75 6.21 11.47 -4.89
C TYR A 75 4.95 11.41 -5.73
N ASP A 76 5.09 11.65 -7.03
CA ASP A 76 4.00 11.40 -7.97
C ASP A 76 3.54 9.93 -7.90
N ARG A 77 2.24 9.71 -7.78
CA ARG A 77 1.65 8.37 -7.62
C ARG A 77 2.01 7.44 -8.78
N GLN A 78 2.10 7.95 -10.00
CA GLN A 78 2.49 7.15 -11.17
C GLN A 78 3.97 6.76 -11.10
N ALA A 79 4.83 7.65 -10.58
CA ALA A 79 6.23 7.32 -10.33
C ALA A 79 6.35 6.19 -9.28
N MET A 80 5.59 6.27 -8.18
CA MET A 80 5.58 5.22 -7.16
C MET A 80 4.98 3.89 -7.69
N ALA A 81 4.03 3.94 -8.61
CA ALA A 81 3.53 2.75 -9.31
C ALA A 81 4.61 2.11 -10.22
N ARG A 82 5.42 2.94 -10.89
CA ARG A 82 6.59 2.45 -11.66
C ARG A 82 7.64 1.78 -10.77
N ASP A 83 7.82 2.22 -9.51
CA ASP A 83 8.72 1.55 -8.57
C ASP A 83 8.34 0.08 -8.33
N VAL A 84 7.03 -0.21 -8.28
CA VAL A 84 6.53 -1.60 -8.16
C VAL A 84 6.99 -2.44 -9.35
N PHE A 85 6.82 -1.94 -10.57
CA PHE A 85 7.25 -2.66 -11.77
C PHE A 85 8.77 -2.75 -11.88
N ALA A 86 9.50 -1.70 -11.50
CA ALA A 86 10.96 -1.72 -11.48
C ALA A 86 11.51 -2.77 -10.49
N LEU A 87 10.87 -2.95 -9.33
CA LEU A 87 11.18 -4.05 -8.42
C LEU A 87 10.93 -5.41 -9.09
N MET A 88 9.78 -5.58 -9.75
CA MET A 88 9.46 -6.83 -10.45
C MET A 88 10.48 -7.13 -11.57
N ASP A 89 10.87 -6.12 -12.35
CA ASP A 89 11.88 -6.26 -13.40
C ASP A 89 13.26 -6.64 -12.81
N HIS A 90 13.68 -5.96 -11.74
CA HIS A 90 14.91 -6.28 -11.02
C HIS A 90 14.93 -7.71 -10.48
N ALA A 91 13.79 -8.18 -9.97
CA ALA A 91 13.62 -9.53 -9.41
C ALA A 91 13.38 -10.62 -10.48
N GLY A 92 13.29 -10.26 -11.77
CA GLY A 92 12.96 -11.19 -12.85
C GLY A 92 11.53 -11.75 -12.78
N VAL A 93 10.59 -10.96 -12.23
CA VAL A 93 9.19 -11.33 -12.04
C VAL A 93 8.33 -10.68 -13.12
N GLU A 94 7.83 -11.48 -14.05
CA GLU A 94 6.96 -10.99 -15.12
C GLU A 94 5.57 -10.59 -14.59
N ARG A 95 5.00 -11.42 -13.72
CA ARG A 95 3.67 -11.22 -13.13
C ARG A 95 3.65 -11.57 -11.65
N ALA A 96 2.86 -10.82 -10.86
CA ALA A 96 2.71 -11.06 -9.43
C ALA A 96 1.30 -10.75 -8.93
N HIS A 97 0.91 -11.33 -7.80
CA HIS A 97 -0.15 -10.76 -6.97
C HIS A 97 0.35 -9.45 -6.36
N LEU A 98 -0.47 -8.41 -6.35
CA LEU A 98 -0.13 -7.11 -5.78
C LEU A 98 -1.06 -6.77 -4.63
N LEU A 99 -0.51 -6.59 -3.44
CA LEU A 99 -1.24 -6.13 -2.26
C LEU A 99 -0.70 -4.77 -1.83
N GLY A 100 -1.56 -3.77 -1.83
CA GLY A 100 -1.26 -2.45 -1.27
C GLY A 100 -2.15 -2.16 -0.07
N PHE A 101 -1.57 -1.54 0.96
CA PHE A 101 -2.29 -1.08 2.14
C PHE A 101 -2.28 0.46 2.23
N SER A 102 -3.45 1.09 2.40
CA SER A 102 -3.59 2.55 2.58
C SER A 102 -2.91 3.34 1.44
N MET A 103 -1.83 4.09 1.68
CA MET A 103 -1.03 4.70 0.61
C MET A 103 -0.61 3.67 -0.45
N GLY A 104 -0.14 2.50 -0.02
CA GLY A 104 0.23 1.41 -0.92
C GLY A 104 -0.93 0.90 -1.76
N ALA A 105 -2.17 0.96 -1.26
CA ALA A 105 -3.36 0.62 -2.03
C ALA A 105 -3.63 1.62 -3.16
N HIS A 106 -3.40 2.91 -2.93
CA HIS A 106 -3.47 3.91 -4.00
C HIS A 106 -2.39 3.69 -5.07
N ILE A 107 -1.18 3.28 -4.64
CA ILE A 107 -0.09 2.92 -5.56
C ILE A 107 -0.45 1.67 -6.36
N ALA A 108 -1.02 0.65 -5.70
CA ALA A 108 -1.45 -0.58 -6.35
C ALA A 108 -2.57 -0.36 -7.37
N LEU A 109 -3.53 0.52 -7.08
CA LEU A 109 -4.56 0.95 -8.05
C LEU A 109 -3.93 1.64 -9.25
N ALA A 110 -2.99 2.58 -9.03
CA ALA A 110 -2.28 3.25 -10.11
C ALA A 110 -1.48 2.26 -10.98
N ALA A 111 -0.79 1.29 -10.37
CA ALA A 111 -0.09 0.23 -11.08
C ALA A 111 -1.05 -0.63 -11.91
N ALA A 112 -2.21 -1.02 -11.35
CA ALA A 112 -3.20 -1.83 -12.06
C ALA A 112 -3.83 -1.10 -13.24
N MET A 113 -4.02 0.21 -13.14
CA MET A 113 -4.50 1.05 -14.24
C MET A 113 -3.44 1.26 -15.32
N ALA A 114 -2.15 1.37 -14.93
CA ALA A 114 -1.04 1.60 -15.87
C ALA A 114 -0.68 0.34 -16.67
N ASP A 115 -0.46 -0.79 -16.04
CA ASP A 115 -0.20 -2.09 -16.70
C ASP A 115 -0.74 -3.27 -15.89
N GLY A 116 -2.05 -3.43 -15.87
CA GLY A 116 -2.71 -4.53 -15.19
C GLY A 116 -2.34 -5.93 -15.72
N ARG A 117 -1.72 -6.04 -16.91
CA ARG A 117 -1.29 -7.34 -17.46
C ARG A 117 -0.21 -8.01 -16.58
N ARG A 118 0.56 -7.22 -15.85
CA ARG A 118 1.60 -7.68 -14.93
C ARG A 118 1.07 -8.10 -13.55
N ILE A 119 -0.23 -7.91 -13.31
CA ILE A 119 -0.87 -8.23 -12.03
C ILE A 119 -1.76 -9.45 -12.20
N ASP A 120 -1.56 -10.48 -11.39
CA ASP A 120 -2.42 -11.66 -11.37
C ASP A 120 -3.71 -11.39 -10.58
N HIS A 121 -3.57 -10.95 -9.33
CA HIS A 121 -4.67 -10.53 -8.47
C HIS A 121 -4.27 -9.22 -7.79
N LEU A 122 -5.23 -8.30 -7.67
CA LEU A 122 -5.06 -7.02 -6.98
C LEU A 122 -5.76 -7.07 -5.63
N VAL A 123 -5.05 -6.72 -4.56
CA VAL A 123 -5.66 -6.52 -3.23
C VAL A 123 -5.47 -5.07 -2.81
N VAL A 124 -6.58 -4.38 -2.61
CA VAL A 124 -6.69 -2.98 -2.18
C VAL A 124 -7.15 -2.98 -0.73
N ALA A 125 -6.23 -2.79 0.21
CA ALA A 125 -6.51 -2.89 1.62
C ALA A 125 -6.47 -1.51 2.31
N GLY A 126 -7.42 -1.23 3.20
CA GLY A 126 -7.49 0.04 3.93
C GLY A 126 -7.85 1.25 3.04
N VAL A 127 -8.49 0.99 1.89
CA VAL A 127 -9.10 2.00 1.01
C VAL A 127 -10.45 1.47 0.57
N GLY A 128 -11.48 2.30 0.63
CA GLY A 128 -12.85 1.94 0.28
C GLY A 128 -13.62 3.09 -0.35
N GLY A 129 -14.90 3.22 -0.07
CA GLY A 129 -15.78 4.22 -0.68
C GLY A 129 -15.35 5.67 -0.48
N ARG A 130 -14.61 5.97 0.57
CA ARG A 130 -14.06 7.31 0.79
C ARG A 130 -12.98 7.75 -0.20
N LEU A 131 -12.51 6.86 -1.06
CA LEU A 131 -11.65 7.23 -2.18
C LEU A 131 -12.28 8.33 -3.07
N PHE A 132 -13.61 8.35 -3.17
CA PHE A 132 -14.36 9.28 -4.02
C PHE A 132 -14.83 10.55 -3.29
N GLU A 133 -14.56 10.65 -1.99
CA GLU A 133 -14.80 11.87 -1.22
C GLU A 133 -13.69 12.90 -1.49
N PRO A 134 -13.93 14.21 -1.23
CA PRO A 134 -12.88 15.22 -1.32
C PRO A 134 -11.62 14.79 -0.56
N SER A 135 -10.47 15.04 -1.17
CA SER A 135 -9.18 14.67 -0.58
C SER A 135 -9.07 15.25 0.83
N ARG A 136 -8.52 14.43 1.73
CA ARG A 136 -8.08 14.90 3.05
C ARG A 136 -7.01 15.96 2.86
N ASP A 137 -6.80 16.75 3.89
CA ASP A 137 -5.84 17.84 3.91
C ASP A 137 -4.37 17.33 3.82
N PRO A 138 -3.78 17.22 2.61
CA PRO A 138 -2.39 16.79 2.45
C PRO A 138 -1.40 17.82 3.01
N GLU A 139 -1.75 19.09 2.99
CA GLU A 139 -0.93 20.16 3.56
C GLU A 139 -0.95 20.12 5.09
N GLY A 140 -2.10 19.84 5.70
CA GLY A 140 -2.20 19.61 7.15
C GLY A 140 -1.37 18.43 7.61
N MET A 141 -1.38 17.30 6.87
CA MET A 141 -0.53 16.15 7.16
C MET A 141 0.96 16.51 7.03
N ALA A 142 1.34 17.24 5.98
CA ALA A 142 2.72 17.67 5.81
C ALA A 142 3.18 18.58 6.97
N LYS A 143 2.37 19.55 7.37
CA LYS A 143 2.66 20.41 8.55
C LYS A 143 2.75 19.59 9.84
N ALA A 144 1.94 18.54 10.00
CA ALA A 144 2.02 17.65 11.15
C ALA A 144 3.36 16.90 11.19
N MET A 145 3.91 16.48 10.04
CA MET A 145 5.24 15.88 9.95
C MET A 145 6.36 16.88 10.25
N GLU A 146 6.22 18.16 9.85
CA GLU A 146 7.17 19.23 10.05
C GLU A 146 7.12 19.86 11.44
N ALA A 147 6.03 19.71 12.19
CA ALA A 147 5.84 20.30 13.51
C ALA A 147 7.01 19.99 14.46
N ALA A 148 7.41 20.95 15.29
CA ALA A 148 8.52 20.74 16.24
C ALA A 148 8.18 19.68 17.29
N SER A 149 6.91 19.64 17.74
CA SER A 149 6.40 18.65 18.69
C SER A 149 5.07 18.06 18.22
N PRO A 150 4.80 16.77 18.48
CA PRO A 150 3.46 16.19 18.28
C PRO A 150 2.35 16.92 19.05
N ASP A 151 2.70 17.63 20.12
CA ASP A 151 1.72 18.37 20.94
C ASP A 151 1.14 19.61 20.25
N GLU A 152 1.80 20.12 19.21
CA GLU A 152 1.32 21.19 18.36
C GLU A 152 0.25 20.73 17.35
N ILE A 153 0.06 19.42 17.20
CA ILE A 153 -0.86 18.84 16.21
C ILE A 153 -2.24 18.71 16.83
N ALA A 154 -3.20 19.50 16.34
CA ALA A 154 -4.57 19.50 16.84
C ALA A 154 -5.40 18.29 16.36
N ASP A 155 -5.19 17.83 15.12
CA ASP A 155 -5.92 16.69 14.57
C ASP A 155 -5.40 15.38 15.16
N PRO A 156 -6.25 14.58 15.86
CA PRO A 156 -5.82 13.36 16.55
C PRO A 156 -5.26 12.28 15.59
N MET A 157 -5.80 12.23 14.37
CA MET A 157 -5.35 11.25 13.37
C MET A 157 -3.96 11.65 12.83
N MET A 158 -3.76 12.92 12.48
CA MET A 158 -2.45 13.42 12.04
C MET A 158 -1.41 13.27 13.17
N LYS A 159 -1.80 13.52 14.41
CA LYS A 159 -0.96 13.29 15.59
C LYS A 159 -0.58 11.82 15.72
N SER A 160 -1.49 10.89 15.48
CA SER A 160 -1.21 9.45 15.51
C SER A 160 -0.21 9.04 14.42
N PHE A 161 -0.36 9.53 13.19
CA PHE A 161 0.62 9.30 12.12
C PHE A 161 1.98 9.86 12.45
N ARG A 162 2.03 11.05 13.08
CA ARG A 162 3.30 11.65 13.50
C ARG A 162 3.97 10.83 14.60
N HIS A 163 3.26 10.41 15.64
CA HIS A 163 3.81 9.53 16.68
C HIS A 163 4.36 8.24 16.07
N PHE A 164 3.61 7.63 15.16
CA PHE A 164 4.06 6.41 14.49
C PHE A 164 5.34 6.65 13.67
N ALA A 165 5.43 7.76 12.94
CA ALA A 165 6.63 8.13 12.20
C ALA A 165 7.85 8.34 13.13
N ASP A 166 7.65 9.00 14.28
CA ASP A 166 8.72 9.22 15.27
C ASP A 166 9.19 7.90 15.90
N GLU A 167 8.28 6.99 16.24
CA GLU A 167 8.60 5.66 16.76
C GLU A 167 9.42 4.83 15.76
N GLN A 168 9.08 4.93 14.47
CA GLN A 168 9.80 4.24 13.39
C GLN A 168 11.07 4.97 12.96
N LYS A 169 11.36 6.16 13.50
CA LYS A 169 12.48 7.03 13.11
C LYS A 169 12.48 7.36 11.62
N GLU A 170 11.29 7.52 11.05
CA GLU A 170 11.14 7.90 9.65
C GLU A 170 11.62 9.35 9.41
N ASP A 171 12.06 9.64 8.20
CA ASP A 171 12.42 11.01 7.79
C ASP A 171 11.15 11.84 7.60
N ARG A 172 10.85 12.69 8.58
CA ARG A 172 9.63 13.51 8.61
C ARG A 172 9.54 14.51 7.47
N LEU A 173 10.67 15.03 6.98
CA LEU A 173 10.67 15.94 5.83
C LEU A 173 10.37 15.19 4.53
N ALA A 174 10.87 13.97 4.37
CA ALA A 174 10.49 13.10 3.27
C ALA A 174 9.00 12.72 3.33
N LEU A 175 8.46 12.45 4.54
CA LEU A 175 7.03 12.19 4.72
C LEU A 175 6.17 13.42 4.41
N ALA A 176 6.62 14.63 4.81
CA ALA A 176 5.95 15.88 4.46
C ALA A 176 5.93 16.10 2.93
N ALA A 177 7.07 15.88 2.27
CA ALA A 177 7.17 15.92 0.81
C ALA A 177 6.26 14.88 0.14
N CYS A 178 6.25 13.65 0.67
CA CYS A 178 5.34 12.59 0.20
C CYS A 178 3.87 12.99 0.36
N SER A 179 3.50 13.65 1.45
CA SER A 179 2.13 14.14 1.63
C SER A 179 1.74 15.20 0.60
N ARG A 180 2.66 16.09 0.21
CA ARG A 180 2.45 17.12 -0.82
C ARG A 180 2.58 16.62 -2.24
N GLY A 181 3.06 15.39 -2.45
CA GLY A 181 3.31 14.81 -3.77
C GLY A 181 2.10 14.90 -4.70
N PRO A 182 2.31 15.09 -6.01
CA PRO A 182 1.24 15.19 -6.99
C PRO A 182 0.36 13.94 -7.00
N ARG A 183 -0.95 14.13 -7.10
CA ARG A 183 -1.93 13.04 -7.08
C ARG A 183 -3.08 13.35 -8.00
N GLU A 184 -3.12 12.69 -9.14
CA GLU A 184 -4.32 12.69 -9.96
C GLU A 184 -5.44 11.97 -9.22
N PRO A 185 -6.66 12.54 -9.19
CA PRO A 185 -7.81 11.87 -8.61
C PRO A 185 -8.08 10.53 -9.30
N ILE A 186 -8.28 9.49 -8.52
CA ILE A 186 -8.73 8.19 -9.04
C ILE A 186 -10.24 8.27 -9.23
N THR A 187 -10.70 8.30 -10.48
CA THR A 187 -12.11 8.35 -10.82
C THR A 187 -12.70 6.95 -11.01
N LYS A 188 -14.03 6.83 -10.89
CA LYS A 188 -14.72 5.56 -11.18
C LYS A 188 -14.48 5.10 -12.62
N ASP A 189 -14.47 6.03 -13.57
CA ASP A 189 -14.21 5.71 -14.98
C ASP A 189 -12.80 5.16 -15.20
N ALA A 190 -11.78 5.72 -14.53
CA ALA A 190 -10.41 5.21 -14.59
C ALA A 190 -10.31 3.79 -14.04
N LEU A 191 -11.02 3.48 -12.96
CA LEU A 191 -11.06 2.15 -12.36
C LEU A 191 -11.70 1.08 -13.26
N MET A 192 -12.55 1.47 -14.20
CA MET A 192 -13.09 0.57 -15.21
C MET A 192 -12.02 -0.03 -16.12
N ALA A 193 -10.81 0.53 -16.17
CA ALA A 193 -9.69 -0.06 -16.91
C ALA A 193 -9.09 -1.30 -16.22
N ILE A 194 -9.32 -1.50 -14.94
CA ILE A 194 -8.82 -2.66 -14.21
C ILE A 194 -9.62 -3.90 -14.64
N ARG A 195 -8.92 -4.86 -15.26
CA ARG A 195 -9.49 -6.11 -15.79
C ARG A 195 -8.98 -7.35 -15.05
N ARG A 196 -8.35 -7.15 -13.92
CA ARG A 196 -7.81 -8.23 -13.11
C ARG A 196 -8.73 -8.52 -11.94
N PRO A 197 -8.79 -9.77 -11.46
CA PRO A 197 -9.48 -10.07 -10.22
C PRO A 197 -8.99 -9.13 -9.12
N ALA A 198 -9.91 -8.46 -8.46
CA ALA A 198 -9.60 -7.47 -7.42
C ALA A 198 -10.39 -7.76 -6.14
N LEU A 199 -9.73 -7.60 -5.00
CA LEU A 199 -10.31 -7.64 -3.66
C LEU A 199 -10.13 -6.28 -3.01
N VAL A 200 -11.23 -5.66 -2.59
CA VAL A 200 -11.22 -4.47 -1.74
C VAL A 200 -11.55 -4.89 -0.32
N ILE A 201 -10.66 -4.60 0.62
CA ILE A 201 -10.80 -5.07 2.00
C ILE A 201 -10.51 -3.95 3.00
N ALA A 202 -11.41 -3.75 3.96
CA ALA A 202 -11.27 -2.72 4.99
C ALA A 202 -11.84 -3.19 6.34
N GLY A 203 -11.39 -2.58 7.43
CA GLY A 203 -11.94 -2.82 8.75
C GLY A 203 -13.35 -2.21 8.90
N ALA A 204 -14.23 -2.86 9.68
CA ALA A 204 -15.58 -2.38 9.93
C ALA A 204 -15.62 -1.00 10.63
N ARG A 205 -14.54 -0.65 11.35
CA ARG A 205 -14.38 0.64 12.04
C ARG A 205 -13.32 1.53 11.37
N ASP A 206 -12.89 1.20 10.16
CA ASP A 206 -11.91 1.98 9.41
C ASP A 206 -12.55 3.26 8.85
N GLN A 207 -12.44 4.33 9.62
CA GLN A 207 -12.95 5.64 9.22
C GLN A 207 -12.10 6.30 8.12
N LEU A 208 -10.89 5.79 7.85
CA LEU A 208 -10.04 6.27 6.78
C LEU A 208 -10.46 5.70 5.41
N ALA A 209 -10.77 4.44 5.37
CA ALA A 209 -11.20 3.75 4.15
C ALA A 209 -12.68 3.97 3.83
N GLY A 210 -13.54 3.94 4.85
CA GLY A 210 -14.97 3.77 4.67
C GLY A 210 -15.32 2.35 4.17
N PRO A 211 -16.60 2.09 3.85
CA PRO A 211 -17.04 0.78 3.39
C PRO A 211 -16.31 0.33 2.11
N PRO A 212 -15.77 -0.92 2.06
CA PRO A 212 -15.05 -1.42 0.88
C PRO A 212 -15.94 -1.57 -0.35
N GLN A 213 -17.24 -1.81 -0.17
CA GLN A 213 -18.19 -2.03 -1.26
C GLN A 213 -18.21 -0.87 -2.25
N GLY A 214 -18.18 0.39 -1.77
CA GLY A 214 -18.26 1.57 -2.64
C GLY A 214 -17.08 1.67 -3.64
N LEU A 215 -15.90 1.15 -3.29
CA LEU A 215 -14.78 1.06 -4.22
C LEU A 215 -14.88 -0.20 -5.09
N ALA A 216 -15.27 -1.33 -4.52
CA ALA A 216 -15.43 -2.57 -5.28
C ALA A 216 -16.44 -2.42 -6.43
N ASP A 217 -17.54 -1.72 -6.21
CA ASP A 217 -18.56 -1.44 -7.23
C ASP A 217 -18.02 -0.66 -8.44
N ALA A 218 -16.91 0.07 -8.28
CA ALA A 218 -16.27 0.83 -9.34
C ALA A 218 -15.23 0.01 -10.14
N ILE A 219 -14.86 -1.18 -9.67
CA ILE A 219 -13.87 -2.06 -10.32
C ILE A 219 -14.59 -3.28 -10.87
N PRO A 220 -14.54 -3.54 -12.20
CA PRO A 220 -15.26 -4.66 -12.79
C PRO A 220 -14.92 -6.01 -12.14
N GLY A 221 -15.91 -6.70 -11.59
CA GLY A 221 -15.77 -8.03 -10.99
C GLY A 221 -15.00 -8.05 -9.66
N ALA A 222 -14.77 -6.89 -9.04
CA ALA A 222 -14.11 -6.86 -7.73
C ALA A 222 -15.00 -7.43 -6.62
N LYS A 223 -14.37 -8.03 -5.62
CA LYS A 223 -15.00 -8.49 -4.38
C LYS A 223 -14.75 -7.48 -3.26
N ALA A 224 -15.68 -7.38 -2.32
CA ALA A 224 -15.56 -6.53 -1.15
C ALA A 224 -15.61 -7.36 0.12
N VAL A 225 -14.69 -7.11 1.06
CA VAL A 225 -14.66 -7.77 2.36
C VAL A 225 -14.51 -6.74 3.47
N THR A 226 -15.34 -6.86 4.50
CA THR A 226 -15.24 -6.06 5.72
C THR A 226 -14.74 -6.92 6.87
N ILE A 227 -13.64 -6.53 7.52
CA ILE A 227 -13.08 -7.25 8.66
C ILE A 227 -13.76 -6.75 9.96
N PRO A 228 -14.51 -7.61 10.67
CA PRO A 228 -15.23 -7.21 11.87
C PRO A 228 -14.29 -6.69 12.96
N GLY A 229 -14.71 -5.67 13.69
CA GLY A 229 -14.02 -5.15 14.86
C GLY A 229 -12.71 -4.42 14.62
N CYS A 230 -12.22 -4.35 13.38
CA CYS A 230 -10.95 -3.70 13.04
C CYS A 230 -11.15 -2.24 12.60
N ASP A 231 -10.20 -1.41 12.98
CA ASP A 231 -9.96 -0.09 12.42
C ASP A 231 -8.83 -0.15 11.37
N HIS A 232 -8.37 1.02 10.92
CA HIS A 232 -7.34 1.13 9.88
C HIS A 232 -6.03 0.42 10.24
N PHE A 233 -5.58 0.53 11.48
CA PHE A 233 -4.27 0.01 11.91
C PHE A 233 -4.34 -1.46 12.37
N SER A 234 -5.39 -1.82 13.11
CA SER A 234 -5.54 -3.16 13.68
C SER A 234 -5.82 -4.25 12.64
N MET A 235 -6.32 -3.87 11.44
CA MET A 235 -6.64 -4.82 10.39
C MET A 235 -5.40 -5.57 9.88
N ILE A 236 -4.24 -4.93 9.77
CA ILE A 236 -3.04 -5.50 9.14
C ILE A 236 -2.59 -6.80 9.82
N ALA A 237 -2.65 -6.83 11.16
CA ALA A 237 -2.28 -8.00 11.95
C ALA A 237 -3.39 -9.06 12.04
N HIS A 238 -4.62 -8.73 11.66
CA HIS A 238 -5.77 -9.59 11.90
C HIS A 238 -5.75 -10.86 11.03
N GLY A 239 -6.00 -12.03 11.66
CA GLY A 239 -5.97 -13.32 10.98
C GLY A 239 -6.95 -13.41 9.81
N LEU A 240 -8.16 -12.85 9.96
CA LEU A 240 -9.16 -12.84 8.88
C LEU A 240 -8.70 -12.02 7.67
N PHE A 241 -7.88 -10.98 7.85
CA PHE A 241 -7.35 -10.26 6.69
C PHE A 241 -6.49 -11.19 5.84
N LYS A 242 -5.53 -11.91 6.46
CA LYS A 242 -4.69 -12.87 5.75
C LYS A 242 -5.52 -13.99 5.12
N ALA A 243 -6.46 -14.57 5.87
CA ALA A 243 -7.32 -15.64 5.39
C ALA A 243 -8.09 -15.21 4.13
N ASN A 244 -8.79 -14.06 4.17
CA ASN A 244 -9.55 -13.58 3.01
C ASN A 244 -8.67 -13.28 1.79
N VAL A 245 -7.44 -12.80 1.97
CA VAL A 245 -6.51 -12.57 0.85
C VAL A 245 -6.12 -13.89 0.20
N PHE A 246 -5.81 -14.93 0.98
CA PHE A 246 -5.45 -16.24 0.41
C PHE A 246 -6.66 -16.96 -0.17
N ASP A 247 -7.82 -16.90 0.49
CA ASP A 247 -9.07 -17.45 -0.05
C ASP A 247 -9.44 -16.82 -1.39
N PHE A 248 -9.19 -15.50 -1.53
CA PHE A 248 -9.36 -14.81 -2.80
C PHE A 248 -8.39 -15.33 -3.89
N PHE A 249 -7.12 -15.58 -3.56
CA PHE A 249 -6.15 -16.13 -4.52
C PHE A 249 -6.47 -17.57 -4.92
N ASP A 250 -7.06 -18.33 -4.02
CA ASP A 250 -7.48 -19.73 -4.25
C ASP A 250 -8.87 -19.81 -4.94
N GLY A 251 -9.54 -18.67 -5.18
CA GLY A 251 -10.84 -18.59 -5.83
C GLY A 251 -12.03 -19.01 -4.95
N TRP A 252 -11.86 -18.95 -3.62
CA TRP A 252 -12.88 -19.39 -2.64
C TRP A 252 -13.79 -18.26 -2.17
N LEU A 253 -13.48 -17.00 -2.48
CA LEU A 253 -14.37 -15.87 -2.22
C LEU A 253 -15.38 -15.75 -3.36
N GLU A 254 -16.62 -16.12 -3.08
CA GLU A 254 -17.78 -15.94 -3.97
C GLU A 254 -18.29 -14.48 -4.03
#